data_cd519099e3bcff50e1d77599a773d626
#
_entry.id   cd519099e3bcff50e1d77599a773d626
#
_cell.length_a   1.000
_cell.length_b   1.000
_cell.length_c   1.000
_cell.angle_alpha   90.00
_cell.angle_beta   90.00
_cell.angle_gamma   90.00
#
_symmetry.space_group_name_H-M   'P 1'
#
loop_
_entity.id
_entity.type
_entity.pdbx_description
1 polymer ?
#
loop_
_entity_poly.entity_id
_entity_poly.type
_entity_poly.pdbx_seq_one_letter_code
_entity_poly.pdbx_strand_id
1 'polypeptide(L)'
;MDITLHLMSVDDKYLLIRLMELYNYEFSAYSNDDINEYGYYGYDHIDDYWNEEGRFPYLIRADGKIAGFALICPHCDYRKEKGARCIGEFFVMLKYRRKGIGLKAVTQLFDKHRGLWEICYWKNNLSAGQFWKKVVEKYTNNHYQTCGTEDNIKTGFTFEN
;
A
#
# COMPACT_ATOMS: atom_id res chain seq x y z
N MET A 1 -8.07 -6.27 19.25
CA MET A 1 -6.76 -6.35 18.54
C MET A 1 -6.27 -4.93 18.36
N ASP A 2 -5.17 -4.63 19.02
CA ASP A 2 -4.49 -3.34 18.91
C ASP A 2 -3.67 -3.30 17.60
N ILE A 3 -3.83 -2.22 16.84
CA ILE A 3 -3.14 -2.04 15.55
C ILE A 3 -2.25 -0.82 15.66
N THR A 4 -0.97 -1.02 15.47
CA THR A 4 0.03 0.06 15.50
C THR A 4 0.79 0.13 14.19
N LEU A 5 1.16 1.35 13.82
CA LEU A 5 2.01 1.65 12.67
C LEU A 5 3.38 2.11 13.17
N HIS A 6 4.41 1.43 12.73
CA HIS A 6 5.79 1.78 13.01
C HIS A 6 6.46 2.28 11.73
N LEU A 7 6.91 3.54 11.72
CA LEU A 7 7.71 4.07 10.62
C LEU A 7 9.07 3.37 10.65
N MET A 8 9.37 2.63 9.59
CA MET A 8 10.58 1.82 9.51
C MET A 8 11.82 2.69 9.29
N SER A 9 12.87 2.42 10.06
CA SER A 9 14.21 2.95 9.83
C SER A 9 14.96 2.12 8.79
N VAL A 10 16.14 2.57 8.38
CA VAL A 10 17.00 1.80 7.49
C VAL A 10 17.41 0.44 8.08
N ASP A 11 17.45 0.31 9.40
CA ASP A 11 17.73 -0.96 10.08
C ASP A 11 16.65 -2.02 9.84
N ASP A 12 15.44 -1.59 9.52
CA ASP A 12 14.31 -2.48 9.19
C ASP A 12 14.32 -2.94 7.71
N LYS A 13 15.26 -2.48 6.90
CA LYS A 13 15.30 -2.74 5.45
C LYS A 13 15.21 -4.22 5.10
N TYR A 14 16.00 -5.06 5.78
CA TYR A 14 15.98 -6.49 5.51
C TYR A 14 14.66 -7.16 5.89
N LEU A 15 13.99 -6.67 6.91
CA LEU A 15 12.64 -7.12 7.25
C LEU A 15 11.66 -6.76 6.14
N LEU A 16 11.71 -5.51 5.65
CA LEU A 16 10.85 -5.07 4.54
C LEU A 16 11.09 -5.90 3.29
N ILE A 17 12.35 -6.16 2.90
CA ILE A 17 12.70 -7.02 1.77
C ILE A 17 12.03 -8.39 1.90
N ARG A 18 12.10 -9.02 3.07
CA ARG A 18 11.47 -10.32 3.32
C ARG A 18 9.95 -10.28 3.19
N LEU A 19 9.31 -9.26 3.71
CA LEU A 19 7.87 -9.08 3.59
C LEU A 19 7.44 -8.77 2.15
N MET A 20 8.28 -8.05 1.41
CA MET A 20 8.06 -7.73 0.00
C MET A 20 8.08 -9.00 -0.86
N GLU A 21 8.98 -9.95 -0.61
CA GLU A 21 8.98 -11.23 -1.32
C GLU A 21 7.68 -12.01 -1.12
N LEU A 22 7.13 -12.03 0.10
CA LEU A 22 5.82 -12.65 0.36
C LEU A 22 4.68 -11.93 -0.39
N TYR A 23 4.72 -10.61 -0.42
CA TYR A 23 3.77 -9.79 -1.17
C TYR A 23 3.87 -10.06 -2.66
N ASN A 24 5.07 -10.02 -3.23
CA ASN A 24 5.30 -10.22 -4.66
C ASN A 24 4.93 -11.65 -5.11
N TYR A 25 5.16 -12.65 -4.26
CA TYR A 25 4.68 -14.00 -4.52
C TYR A 25 3.16 -14.05 -4.72
N GLU A 26 2.40 -13.41 -3.84
CA GLU A 26 0.95 -13.34 -4.01
C GLU A 26 0.55 -12.46 -5.21
N PHE A 27 1.25 -11.34 -5.40
CA PHE A 27 0.96 -10.38 -6.46
C PHE A 27 1.27 -10.93 -7.86
N SER A 28 2.19 -11.87 -7.98
CA SER A 28 2.53 -12.54 -9.25
C SER A 28 1.34 -13.21 -9.94
N ALA A 29 0.28 -13.56 -9.17
CA ALA A 29 -0.99 -14.02 -9.73
C ALA A 29 -1.69 -12.96 -10.61
N TYR A 30 -1.33 -11.69 -10.48
CA TYR A 30 -1.92 -10.56 -11.22
C TYR A 30 -0.94 -9.93 -12.20
N SER A 31 0.34 -9.81 -11.83
CA SER A 31 1.39 -9.17 -12.63
C SER A 31 2.04 -10.10 -13.66
N ASN A 32 1.95 -11.40 -13.44
CA ASN A 32 2.64 -12.42 -14.24
C ASN A 32 4.18 -12.30 -14.18
N ASP A 33 4.69 -11.77 -13.06
CA ASP A 33 6.14 -11.67 -12.81
C ASP A 33 6.71 -13.02 -12.39
N ASP A 34 7.92 -13.30 -12.85
CA ASP A 34 8.71 -14.45 -12.46
C ASP A 34 9.82 -14.10 -11.47
N ILE A 35 10.26 -15.08 -10.70
CA ILE A 35 11.45 -14.93 -9.86
C ILE A 35 12.72 -14.94 -10.73
N ASN A 36 13.78 -14.29 -10.24
CA ASN A 36 15.10 -14.34 -10.85
C ASN A 36 15.82 -15.69 -10.58
N GLU A 37 17.03 -15.86 -11.14
CA GLU A 37 17.85 -17.08 -10.97
C GLU A 37 18.22 -17.40 -9.51
N TYR A 38 18.13 -16.42 -8.60
CA TYR A 38 18.39 -16.59 -7.17
C TYR A 38 17.12 -16.85 -6.35
N GLY A 39 15.95 -16.96 -7.01
CA GLY A 39 14.68 -17.23 -6.35
C GLY A 39 13.99 -16.02 -5.73
N TYR A 40 14.28 -14.79 -6.17
CA TYR A 40 13.68 -13.55 -5.67
C TYR A 40 12.89 -12.84 -6.76
N TYR A 41 11.76 -12.24 -6.37
CA TYR A 41 11.08 -11.25 -7.21
C TYR A 41 11.82 -9.92 -7.20
N GLY A 42 12.32 -9.51 -6.03
CA GLY A 42 12.95 -8.21 -5.83
C GLY A 42 11.97 -7.04 -5.79
N TYR A 43 12.50 -5.85 -5.52
CA TYR A 43 11.78 -4.58 -5.60
C TYR A 43 12.79 -3.44 -5.77
N ASP A 44 12.85 -2.86 -6.96
CA ASP A 44 13.91 -1.92 -7.34
C ASP A 44 13.90 -0.62 -6.53
N HIS A 45 12.73 -0.21 -6.03
CA HIS A 45 12.52 1.04 -5.29
C HIS A 45 12.69 0.92 -3.77
N ILE A 46 13.25 -0.16 -3.26
CA ILE A 46 13.32 -0.40 -1.81
C ILE A 46 14.13 0.69 -1.09
N ASP A 47 15.27 1.08 -1.67
CA ASP A 47 16.17 2.07 -1.08
C ASP A 47 15.62 3.50 -1.13
N ASP A 48 14.76 3.79 -2.08
CA ASP A 48 14.14 5.10 -2.25
C ASP A 48 13.33 5.51 -1.01
N TYR A 49 12.84 4.52 -0.23
CA TYR A 49 12.06 4.79 0.98
C TYR A 49 12.85 5.46 2.11
N TRP A 50 14.18 5.47 2.02
CA TRP A 50 15.06 6.18 2.97
C TRP A 50 15.90 7.27 2.31
N ASN A 51 15.87 7.36 0.98
CA ASN A 51 16.69 8.31 0.21
C ASN A 51 15.88 9.39 -0.51
N GLU A 52 14.55 9.21 -0.66
CA GLU A 52 13.67 10.14 -1.36
C GLU A 52 12.64 10.74 -0.40
N GLU A 53 12.49 12.06 -0.47
CA GLU A 53 11.48 12.79 0.30
C GLU A 53 10.05 12.40 -0.12
N GLY A 54 9.15 12.30 0.86
CA GLY A 54 7.75 11.95 0.61
C GLY A 54 7.47 10.45 0.59
N ARG A 55 8.48 9.61 0.80
CA ARG A 55 8.32 8.18 0.97
C ARG A 55 8.29 7.78 2.44
N PHE A 56 7.32 6.94 2.81
CA PHE A 56 7.13 6.52 4.19
C PHE A 56 6.84 5.01 4.25
N PRO A 57 7.83 4.20 4.67
CA PRO A 57 7.64 2.77 4.86
C PRO A 57 7.08 2.49 6.25
N TYR A 58 5.88 1.92 6.34
CA TYR A 58 5.26 1.56 7.61
C TYR A 58 5.17 0.05 7.79
N LEU A 59 5.62 -0.41 8.95
CA LEU A 59 5.34 -1.76 9.44
C LEU A 59 4.00 -1.74 10.19
N ILE A 60 3.11 -2.66 9.84
CA ILE A 60 1.83 -2.86 10.52
C ILE A 60 2.01 -3.95 11.56
N ARG A 61 1.64 -3.67 12.81
CA ARG A 61 1.63 -4.65 13.89
C ARG A 61 0.21 -4.85 14.43
N ALA A 62 -0.09 -6.08 14.82
CA ALA A 62 -1.33 -6.46 15.47
C ALA A 62 -0.99 -7.15 16.80
N ASP A 63 -1.42 -6.58 17.92
CA ASP A 63 -1.05 -7.01 19.27
C ASP A 63 0.48 -7.22 19.42
N GLY A 64 1.26 -6.23 18.91
CA GLY A 64 2.71 -6.20 18.92
C GLY A 64 3.41 -7.12 17.91
N LYS A 65 2.69 -7.99 17.19
CA LYS A 65 3.24 -8.92 16.21
C LYS A 65 3.17 -8.33 14.80
N ILE A 66 4.16 -8.62 13.97
CA ILE A 66 4.18 -8.19 12.56
C ILE A 66 2.98 -8.76 11.84
N ALA A 67 2.18 -7.89 11.22
CA ALA A 67 0.98 -8.24 10.50
C ALA A 67 1.02 -7.86 9.02
N GLY A 68 1.95 -6.97 8.60
CA GLY A 68 2.09 -6.52 7.23
C GLY A 68 2.87 -5.23 7.11
N PHE A 69 2.75 -4.56 5.97
CA PHE A 69 3.37 -3.26 5.71
C PHE A 69 2.50 -2.37 4.83
N ALA A 70 2.82 -1.09 4.80
CA ALA A 70 2.28 -0.11 3.87
C ALA A 70 3.39 0.83 3.41
N LEU A 71 3.51 1.06 2.12
CA LEU A 71 4.50 1.95 1.52
C LEU A 71 3.78 3.16 0.91
N ILE A 72 3.99 4.33 1.49
CA ILE A 72 3.48 5.59 0.97
C ILE A 72 4.54 6.22 0.09
N CYS A 73 4.15 6.76 -1.07
CA CYS A 73 5.06 7.47 -1.95
C CYS A 73 4.36 8.66 -2.64
N PRO A 74 5.15 9.63 -3.19
CA PRO A 74 4.63 10.79 -3.91
C PRO A 74 4.33 10.50 -5.40
N HIS A 75 4.69 9.31 -5.88
CA HIS A 75 4.57 8.94 -7.30
C HIS A 75 3.19 8.35 -7.60
N CYS A 76 2.21 9.24 -7.74
CA CYS A 76 0.86 8.87 -8.11
C CYS A 76 0.75 8.54 -9.62
N ASP A 77 -0.08 7.55 -9.95
CA ASP A 77 -0.34 7.18 -11.35
C ASP A 77 -1.18 8.25 -12.06
N TYR A 78 -2.22 8.76 -11.40
CA TYR A 78 -3.20 9.70 -11.94
C TYR A 78 -2.99 11.14 -11.47
N ARG A 79 -2.89 11.39 -10.15
CA ARG A 79 -2.68 12.72 -9.58
C ARG A 79 -1.27 13.23 -9.83
N LYS A 80 -1.15 14.46 -10.33
CA LYS A 80 0.16 15.12 -10.60
C LYS A 80 0.36 16.39 -9.77
N GLU A 81 -0.59 16.73 -8.91
CA GLU A 81 -0.51 17.89 -8.04
C GLU A 81 0.59 17.73 -7.01
N LYS A 82 1.30 18.82 -6.75
CA LYS A 82 2.34 18.85 -5.70
C LYS A 82 1.74 18.51 -4.33
N GLY A 83 2.37 17.58 -3.62
CA GLY A 83 1.91 17.11 -2.33
C GLY A 83 0.89 15.97 -2.40
N ALA A 84 0.46 15.56 -3.59
CA ALA A 84 -0.30 14.34 -3.76
C ALA A 84 0.53 13.11 -3.35
N ARG A 85 -0.12 12.13 -2.80
CA ARG A 85 0.51 10.87 -2.34
C ARG A 85 -0.38 9.68 -2.60
N CYS A 86 0.24 8.53 -2.68
CA CYS A 86 -0.48 7.26 -2.83
C CYS A 86 0.07 6.20 -1.87
N ILE A 87 -0.70 5.14 -1.68
CA ILE A 87 -0.18 3.90 -1.11
C ILE A 87 0.30 3.07 -2.30
N GLY A 88 1.64 3.05 -2.50
CA GLY A 88 2.26 2.29 -3.59
C GLY A 88 2.10 0.80 -3.37
N GLU A 89 2.40 0.31 -2.16
CA GLU A 89 2.28 -1.10 -1.81
C GLU A 89 1.57 -1.25 -0.46
N PHE A 90 0.70 -2.25 -0.37
CA PHE A 90 -0.05 -2.56 0.85
C PHE A 90 -0.23 -4.06 1.03
N PHE A 91 0.26 -4.58 2.12
CA PHE A 91 0.24 -6.01 2.41
C PHE A 91 -0.22 -6.31 3.84
N VAL A 92 -1.19 -7.19 3.97
CA VAL A 92 -1.57 -7.81 5.25
C VAL A 92 -1.40 -9.32 5.11
N MET A 93 -0.58 -9.90 5.98
CA MET A 93 -0.30 -11.34 5.98
C MET A 93 -1.60 -12.15 6.16
N LEU A 94 -1.71 -13.29 5.48
CA LEU A 94 -2.91 -14.15 5.42
C LEU A 94 -3.57 -14.38 6.79
N LYS A 95 -2.77 -14.71 7.80
CA LYS A 95 -3.23 -14.94 9.18
C LYS A 95 -4.04 -13.78 9.77
N TYR A 96 -3.78 -12.56 9.32
CA TYR A 96 -4.33 -11.32 9.86
C TYR A 96 -5.46 -10.72 9.01
N ARG A 97 -5.73 -11.29 7.84
CA ARG A 97 -6.80 -10.81 6.94
C ARG A 97 -8.19 -11.07 7.50
N ARG A 98 -9.17 -10.34 6.99
CA ARG A 98 -10.60 -10.42 7.35
C ARG A 98 -10.91 -10.17 8.84
N LYS A 99 -9.98 -9.54 9.56
CA LYS A 99 -10.10 -9.16 10.98
C LYS A 99 -10.16 -7.64 11.19
N GLY A 100 -10.37 -6.87 10.11
CA GLY A 100 -10.44 -5.41 10.14
C GLY A 100 -9.09 -4.70 10.25
N ILE A 101 -7.96 -5.45 10.27
CA ILE A 101 -6.62 -4.89 10.46
C ILE A 101 -6.26 -3.93 9.34
N GLY A 102 -6.46 -4.32 8.08
CA GLY A 102 -6.15 -3.47 6.93
C GLY A 102 -6.92 -2.15 6.97
N LEU A 103 -8.22 -2.19 7.26
CA LEU A 103 -9.04 -0.98 7.38
C LEU A 103 -8.52 -0.05 8.47
N LYS A 104 -8.23 -0.58 9.66
CA LYS A 104 -7.70 0.23 10.78
C LYS A 104 -6.33 0.82 10.46
N ALA A 105 -5.43 0.04 9.85
CA ALA A 105 -4.11 0.51 9.47
C ALA A 105 -4.19 1.66 8.45
N VAL A 106 -4.99 1.49 7.39
CA VAL A 106 -5.14 2.52 6.35
C VAL A 106 -5.80 3.79 6.90
N THR A 107 -6.83 3.67 7.76
CA THR A 107 -7.43 4.83 8.43
C THR A 107 -6.39 5.63 9.22
N GLN A 108 -5.53 4.95 9.99
CA GLN A 108 -4.44 5.62 10.72
C GLN A 108 -3.43 6.30 9.78
N LEU A 109 -3.12 5.69 8.62
CA LEU A 109 -2.24 6.31 7.62
C LEU A 109 -2.85 7.58 7.05
N PHE A 110 -4.12 7.56 6.68
CA PHE A 110 -4.81 8.74 6.18
C PHE A 110 -4.88 9.85 7.23
N ASP A 111 -5.15 9.52 8.50
CA ASP A 111 -5.17 10.49 9.58
C ASP A 111 -3.79 11.09 9.86
N LYS A 112 -2.73 10.31 9.70
CA LYS A 112 -1.34 10.72 9.93
C LYS A 112 -0.79 11.58 8.79
N HIS A 113 -1.25 11.38 7.57
CA HIS A 113 -0.79 12.07 6.36
C HIS A 113 -1.94 12.81 5.68
N ARG A 114 -2.26 14.02 6.15
CA ARG A 114 -3.32 14.84 5.57
C ARG A 114 -2.98 15.39 4.20
N GLY A 115 -3.98 15.59 3.36
CA GLY A 115 -3.90 16.22 2.04
C GLY A 115 -4.46 15.37 0.90
N LEU A 116 -3.82 15.45 -0.26
CA LEU A 116 -4.30 14.85 -1.50
C LEU A 116 -3.88 13.38 -1.58
N TRP A 117 -4.86 12.49 -1.70
CA TRP A 117 -4.65 11.04 -1.79
C TRP A 117 -5.08 10.46 -3.12
N GLU A 118 -4.31 9.47 -3.56
CA GLU A 118 -4.67 8.55 -4.63
C GLU A 118 -4.51 7.11 -4.16
N ILE A 119 -5.51 6.29 -4.43
CA ILE A 119 -5.46 4.85 -4.19
C ILE A 119 -5.74 4.15 -5.50
N CYS A 120 -4.73 3.54 -6.10
CA CYS A 120 -4.85 2.75 -7.32
C CYS A 120 -4.62 1.27 -7.07
N TYR A 121 -5.28 0.44 -7.86
CA TYR A 121 -5.11 -1.01 -7.87
C TYR A 121 -5.30 -1.57 -9.29
N TRP A 122 -4.73 -2.74 -9.55
CA TRP A 122 -4.88 -3.42 -10.82
C TRP A 122 -6.30 -3.94 -10.98
N LYS A 123 -6.94 -3.69 -12.12
CA LYS A 123 -8.34 -4.06 -12.38
C LYS A 123 -8.63 -5.55 -12.26
N ASN A 124 -7.64 -6.40 -12.59
CA ASN A 124 -7.75 -7.85 -12.45
C ASN A 124 -7.66 -8.32 -10.99
N ASN A 125 -7.20 -7.47 -10.05
CA ASN A 125 -7.18 -7.77 -8.62
C ASN A 125 -8.50 -7.35 -7.95
N LEU A 126 -9.54 -8.14 -8.17
CA LEU A 126 -10.89 -7.86 -7.65
C LEU A 126 -10.93 -7.77 -6.12
N SER A 127 -10.10 -8.54 -5.43
CA SER A 127 -10.01 -8.53 -3.97
C SER A 127 -9.48 -7.18 -3.45
N ALA A 128 -8.45 -6.64 -4.09
CA ALA A 128 -7.95 -5.31 -3.78
C ALA A 128 -9.01 -4.24 -4.06
N GLY A 129 -9.72 -4.35 -5.20
CA GLY A 129 -10.80 -3.43 -5.54
C GLY A 129 -11.90 -3.35 -4.50
N GLN A 130 -12.38 -4.50 -4.03
CA GLN A 130 -13.40 -4.56 -2.97
C GLN A 130 -12.90 -3.98 -1.65
N PHE A 131 -11.64 -4.26 -1.29
CA PHE A 131 -11.01 -3.73 -0.09
C PHE A 131 -10.88 -2.21 -0.14
N TRP A 132 -10.28 -1.68 -1.20
CA TRP A 132 -10.03 -0.25 -1.34
C TRP A 132 -11.31 0.56 -1.45
N LYS A 133 -12.30 0.07 -2.19
CA LYS A 133 -13.62 0.71 -2.26
C LYS A 133 -14.22 0.85 -0.86
N LYS A 134 -14.28 -0.23 -0.09
CA LYS A 134 -14.81 -0.21 1.28
C LYS A 134 -14.06 0.74 2.20
N VAL A 135 -12.72 0.80 2.08
CA VAL A 135 -11.88 1.69 2.90
C VAL A 135 -12.19 3.15 2.58
N VAL A 136 -12.15 3.50 1.29
CA VAL A 136 -12.34 4.88 0.82
C VAL A 136 -13.77 5.36 1.11
N GLU A 137 -14.79 4.58 0.78
CA GLU A 137 -16.20 4.90 1.09
C GLU A 137 -16.40 5.21 2.58
N LYS A 138 -15.88 4.35 3.44
CA LYS A 138 -16.03 4.50 4.89
C LYS A 138 -15.25 5.71 5.43
N TYR A 139 -14.01 5.91 4.97
CA TYR A 139 -13.15 6.98 5.46
C TYR A 139 -13.64 8.36 5.04
N THR A 140 -14.05 8.50 3.78
CA THR A 140 -14.46 9.78 3.19
C THR A 140 -15.96 10.09 3.34
N ASN A 141 -16.74 9.19 3.95
CA ASN A 141 -18.21 9.25 3.93
C ASN A 141 -18.76 9.40 2.49
N ASN A 142 -18.21 8.63 1.54
CA ASN A 142 -18.51 8.67 0.12
C ASN A 142 -18.12 9.97 -0.62
N HIS A 143 -17.26 10.82 -0.05
CA HIS A 143 -16.73 12.01 -0.73
C HIS A 143 -15.40 11.68 -1.40
N TYR A 144 -15.46 11.07 -2.57
CA TYR A 144 -14.30 10.71 -3.38
C TYR A 144 -14.64 10.76 -4.86
N GLN A 145 -13.62 10.76 -5.71
CA GLN A 145 -13.75 10.59 -7.15
C GLN A 145 -13.09 9.29 -7.60
N THR A 146 -13.58 8.71 -8.67
CA THR A 146 -12.92 7.56 -9.31
C THR A 146 -11.85 8.04 -10.27
N CYS A 147 -10.78 7.27 -10.40
CA CYS A 147 -9.70 7.53 -11.35
C CYS A 147 -9.26 6.23 -12.05
N GLY A 148 -8.44 6.36 -13.08
CA GLY A 148 -7.86 5.23 -13.80
C GLY A 148 -6.69 5.67 -14.65
N THR A 149 -5.81 4.73 -15.00
CA THR A 149 -4.68 4.96 -15.88
C THR A 149 -5.10 4.94 -17.35
N GLU A 150 -4.37 5.66 -18.21
CA GLU A 150 -4.67 5.76 -19.64
C GLU A 150 -4.59 4.41 -20.36
N ASP A 151 -3.68 3.53 -19.90
CA ASP A 151 -3.54 2.15 -20.39
C ASP A 151 -4.68 1.22 -19.97
N ASN A 152 -5.60 1.71 -19.13
CA ASN A 152 -6.74 0.97 -18.59
C ASN A 152 -6.36 -0.26 -17.71
N ILE A 153 -5.13 -0.37 -17.24
CA ILE A 153 -4.64 -1.47 -16.38
C ILE A 153 -5.05 -1.26 -14.93
N LYS A 154 -4.95 -0.01 -14.44
CA LYS A 154 -5.31 0.35 -13.07
C LYS A 154 -6.57 1.20 -13.01
N THR A 155 -7.24 1.13 -11.88
CA THR A 155 -8.35 2.00 -11.48
C THR A 155 -8.24 2.32 -10.01
N GLY A 156 -9.00 3.29 -9.53
CA GLY A 156 -8.91 3.65 -8.12
C GLY A 156 -9.75 4.84 -7.74
N PHE A 157 -9.30 5.52 -6.70
CA PHE A 157 -10.01 6.59 -6.03
C PHE A 157 -9.08 7.76 -5.70
N THR A 158 -9.60 8.97 -5.77
CA THR A 158 -8.92 10.18 -5.30
C THR A 158 -9.80 10.92 -4.30
N PHE A 159 -9.19 11.49 -3.27
CA PHE A 159 -9.86 12.30 -2.27
C PHE A 159 -8.87 13.25 -1.59
N GLU A 160 -9.38 14.15 -0.76
CA GLU A 160 -8.63 15.04 0.12
C GLU A 160 -9.18 14.92 1.54
N ASN A 161 -8.30 14.94 2.57
CA ASN A 161 -8.69 14.81 3.97
C ASN A 161 -8.05 15.85 4.90
#